data_74a0a2735d63968e6c00198d6269821c
#
_entry.id   74a0a2735d63968e6c00198d6269821c
#
_cell.length_a   1.000
_cell.length_b   1.000
_cell.length_c   1.000
_cell.angle_alpha   90.00
_cell.angle_beta   90.00
_cell.angle_gamma   90.00
#
_symmetry.space_group_name_H-M   'P 1'
#
loop_
_entity.id
_entity.type
_entity.pdbx_description
1 polymer ?
#
loop_
_entity_poly.entity_id
_entity_poly.type
_entity_poly.pdbx_seq_one_letter_code
_entity_poly.pdbx_strand_id
1 'polypeptide(L)'
;MRRKINRMLSFGLALIMMFSIAGCGSNAQPQAEIDPDTPVSEVQFPLKETEELSFITSAPATSTQDPNERIIFQRLEEQTNVHIKWTCFVSDQFSDKKNLALAQFGNLPDGLFNAGMSDYDLLRYAKQGIIIPLENLIDKYMPNLQAVFEKYPEYRTMCTAPDGHIYSFPWIEQLGAGKEAIQAIGDIAYINKKWLDYLGLEIPTTTDELEQVLIAFRDHADELQEEFDIEGDVIPMSFIINNGDQDPAILINGFGEGYGDTGDHFAVTDEGKVIYTAVQEGYKEGIEWLHKLVTEDLIDPEAFTQEWSTYVAKGKNHRYGLCFSWDIANIDNNVDYVMLPALTGPTGVRNITRQNNSETSGFDRGRCVLTTSCRNTALAAAWIDQMYAPLQSPQNLSLIHI
;
A
#
# COMPACT_ATOMS: atom_id res chain seq x y z
N MET A 1 60.55 20.75 -33.55
CA MET A 1 60.09 21.30 -32.25
C MET A 1 58.65 20.92 -31.88
N ARG A 2 57.71 20.82 -32.81
CA ARG A 2 56.29 20.46 -32.53
C ARG A 2 56.06 19.02 -32.02
N ARG A 3 56.91 18.05 -32.31
CA ARG A 3 56.76 16.64 -31.90
C ARG A 3 57.16 16.37 -30.41
N LYS A 4 57.98 17.24 -29.78
CA LYS A 4 58.36 17.08 -28.38
C LYS A 4 57.33 17.70 -27.40
N ILE A 5 56.59 18.70 -27.83
CA ILE A 5 55.58 19.36 -27.00
C ILE A 5 54.33 18.45 -26.84
N ASN A 6 53.96 17.72 -27.91
CA ASN A 6 52.79 16.80 -27.81
C ASN A 6 53.10 15.56 -26.93
N ARG A 7 54.32 15.15 -26.75
CA ARG A 7 54.70 14.05 -25.82
C ARG A 7 54.71 14.48 -24.35
N MET A 8 55.01 15.74 -24.06
CA MET A 8 54.94 16.27 -22.68
C MET A 8 53.48 16.53 -22.25
N LEU A 9 52.58 16.97 -23.15
CA LEU A 9 51.18 17.12 -22.85
C LEU A 9 50.48 15.78 -22.63
N SER A 10 50.84 14.73 -23.38
CA SER A 10 50.27 13.37 -23.18
C SER A 10 50.72 12.73 -21.87
N PHE A 11 51.90 13.01 -21.36
CA PHE A 11 52.37 12.53 -20.07
C PHE A 11 51.74 13.29 -18.88
N GLY A 12 51.48 14.58 -19.05
CA GLY A 12 50.80 15.39 -18.03
C GLY A 12 49.33 14.99 -17.86
N LEU A 13 48.62 14.67 -18.96
CA LEU A 13 47.21 14.22 -18.91
C LEU A 13 47.11 12.80 -18.32
N ALA A 14 48.05 11.90 -18.58
CA ALA A 14 48.07 10.56 -18.01
C ALA A 14 48.36 10.58 -16.50
N LEU A 15 49.15 11.53 -16.01
CA LEU A 15 49.45 11.66 -14.58
C LEU A 15 48.29 12.29 -13.80
N ILE A 16 47.50 13.16 -14.44
CA ILE A 16 46.25 13.74 -13.83
C ILE A 16 45.15 12.69 -13.78
N MET A 17 45.03 11.77 -14.75
CA MET A 17 44.08 10.66 -14.68
C MET A 17 44.48 9.56 -13.66
N MET A 18 45.72 9.39 -13.34
CA MET A 18 46.15 8.42 -12.30
C MET A 18 45.95 8.92 -10.86
N PHE A 19 45.84 10.24 -10.66
CA PHE A 19 45.51 10.79 -9.34
C PHE A 19 43.98 10.87 -9.09
N SER A 20 43.13 10.74 -10.11
CA SER A 20 41.67 10.73 -9.97
C SER A 20 41.09 9.35 -9.63
N ILE A 21 41.87 8.28 -9.64
CA ILE A 21 41.42 6.90 -9.32
C ILE A 21 41.73 6.52 -7.85
N ALA A 22 42.52 7.34 -7.14
CA ALA A 22 42.84 7.11 -5.73
C ALA A 22 41.84 7.77 -4.75
N GLY A 23 40.73 8.32 -5.24
CA GLY A 23 39.72 9.00 -4.45
C GLY A 23 38.39 8.27 -4.30
N CYS A 24 38.27 7.01 -4.74
CA CYS A 24 37.16 6.12 -4.33
C CYS A 24 37.57 5.32 -3.09
N GLY A 25 38.06 6.02 -2.06
CA GLY A 25 37.90 5.56 -0.71
C GLY A 25 36.42 5.67 -0.40
N SER A 26 35.79 4.57 -0.06
CA SER A 26 34.49 4.51 0.58
C SER A 26 34.49 5.48 1.77
N ASN A 27 34.05 6.71 1.55
CA ASN A 27 33.45 7.48 2.62
C ASN A 27 32.11 6.80 2.93
N ALA A 28 32.13 5.65 3.57
CA ALA A 28 31.12 5.31 4.51
C ALA A 28 31.11 6.50 5.49
N GLN A 29 30.17 7.42 5.33
CA GLN A 29 29.84 8.32 6.43
C GLN A 29 29.63 7.41 7.64
N PRO A 30 30.21 7.74 8.80
CA PRO A 30 29.96 6.93 9.98
C PRO A 30 28.45 6.84 10.12
N GLN A 31 27.89 5.64 10.06
CA GLN A 31 26.61 5.36 10.67
C GLN A 31 26.67 6.05 12.01
N ALA A 32 25.71 6.87 12.33
CA ALA A 32 25.59 7.41 13.67
C ALA A 32 25.40 6.18 14.58
N GLU A 33 26.50 5.61 15.04
CA GLU A 33 26.49 4.65 16.13
C GLU A 33 25.86 5.41 17.29
N ILE A 34 24.60 5.10 17.56
CA ILE A 34 23.96 5.52 18.78
C ILE A 34 24.79 4.85 19.87
N ASP A 35 25.60 5.63 20.58
CA ASP A 35 26.38 5.14 21.71
C ASP A 35 25.44 4.41 22.65
N PRO A 36 25.58 3.08 22.83
CA PRO A 36 24.70 2.32 23.71
C PRO A 36 24.73 2.79 25.17
N ASP A 37 25.73 3.56 25.55
CA ASP A 37 25.88 4.14 26.89
C ASP A 37 25.35 5.59 26.98
N THR A 38 24.79 6.16 25.91
CA THR A 38 24.09 7.44 26.01
C THR A 38 22.95 7.30 27.01
N PRO A 39 22.92 8.07 28.12
CA PRO A 39 21.84 7.99 29.07
C PRO A 39 20.51 8.17 28.36
N VAL A 40 19.59 7.24 28.56
CA VAL A 40 18.22 7.34 28.09
C VAL A 40 17.66 8.60 28.71
N SER A 41 17.64 9.71 27.97
CA SER A 41 16.77 10.82 28.32
C SER A 41 15.37 10.27 28.11
N GLU A 42 14.69 9.91 29.18
CA GLU A 42 13.29 9.47 29.14
C GLU A 42 12.51 10.56 28.42
N VAL A 43 12.10 10.29 27.18
CA VAL A 43 11.20 11.20 26.47
C VAL A 43 9.87 11.13 27.20
N GLN A 44 9.57 12.15 27.98
CA GLN A 44 8.31 12.25 28.73
C GLN A 44 7.38 13.23 28.01
N PHE A 45 6.22 12.78 27.65
CA PHE A 45 5.16 13.58 27.06
C PHE A 45 4.17 14.09 28.11
N PRO A 46 3.58 15.30 27.94
CA PRO A 46 3.95 16.29 26.91
C PRO A 46 5.33 16.91 27.18
N LEU A 47 6.04 17.26 26.10
CA LEU A 47 7.29 18.01 26.21
C LEU A 47 7.04 19.39 26.84
N LYS A 48 8.06 19.96 27.52
CA LYS A 48 7.98 21.28 28.13
C LYS A 48 7.94 22.41 27.10
N GLU A 49 8.66 22.23 26.00
CA GLU A 49 8.70 23.12 24.85
C GLU A 49 8.27 22.34 23.61
N THR A 50 7.63 23.03 22.67
CA THR A 50 7.20 22.39 21.42
C THR A 50 8.41 22.06 20.58
N GLU A 51 8.52 20.79 20.19
CA GLU A 51 9.53 20.31 19.25
C GLU A 51 8.89 20.02 17.89
N GLU A 52 9.67 20.13 16.82
CA GLU A 52 9.22 19.90 15.46
C GLU A 52 9.93 18.70 14.85
N LEU A 53 9.17 17.81 14.20
CA LEU A 53 9.67 16.76 13.34
C LEU A 53 9.10 16.93 11.94
N SER A 54 9.84 16.52 10.92
CA SER A 54 9.44 16.62 9.52
C SER A 54 9.22 15.26 8.91
N PHE A 55 8.04 15.05 8.28
CA PHE A 55 7.73 13.79 7.60
C PHE A 55 7.18 14.01 6.20
N ILE A 56 7.55 13.11 5.28
CA ILE A 56 6.88 12.95 4.00
C ILE A 56 5.81 11.87 4.13
N THR A 57 4.63 12.11 3.54
CA THR A 57 3.51 11.16 3.52
C THR A 57 2.68 11.33 2.25
N SER A 58 1.62 10.54 2.14
CA SER A 58 0.62 10.67 1.07
C SER A 58 -0.81 10.63 1.60
N ALA A 59 -1.70 11.22 0.82
CA ALA A 59 -3.14 11.13 1.03
C ALA A 59 -3.86 11.04 -0.32
N PRO A 60 -5.01 10.33 -0.40
CA PRO A 60 -5.85 10.37 -1.59
C PRO A 60 -6.26 11.79 -1.96
N ALA A 61 -6.41 12.09 -3.25
CA ALA A 61 -6.85 13.42 -3.72
C ALA A 61 -8.23 13.81 -3.17
N THR A 62 -9.04 12.83 -2.77
CA THR A 62 -10.38 13.00 -2.19
C THR A 62 -10.38 13.36 -0.70
N SER A 63 -9.22 13.39 -0.05
CA SER A 63 -9.08 13.72 1.37
C SER A 63 -8.18 14.94 1.59
N THR A 64 -8.16 15.47 2.84
CA THR A 64 -7.28 16.58 3.18
C THR A 64 -5.82 16.25 2.89
N GLN A 65 -5.10 17.21 2.32
CA GLN A 65 -3.67 17.10 2.00
C GLN A 65 -2.80 17.65 3.16
N ASP A 66 -3.40 18.15 4.24
CA ASP A 66 -2.69 18.46 5.48
C ASP A 66 -3.10 17.45 6.57
N PRO A 67 -2.23 16.49 6.94
CA PRO A 67 -2.55 15.56 8.02
C PRO A 67 -2.85 16.21 9.37
N ASN A 68 -2.36 17.43 9.63
CA ASN A 68 -2.66 18.16 10.89
C ASN A 68 -4.14 18.56 11.03
N GLU A 69 -4.90 18.55 9.95
CA GLU A 69 -6.36 18.74 10.00
C GLU A 69 -7.10 17.49 10.53
N ARG A 70 -6.42 16.33 10.60
CA ARG A 70 -7.00 15.09 11.11
C ARG A 70 -6.96 15.06 12.64
N ILE A 71 -8.08 14.70 13.23
CA ILE A 71 -8.25 14.70 14.69
C ILE A 71 -7.19 13.86 15.43
N ILE A 72 -6.71 12.77 14.80
CA ILE A 72 -5.68 11.92 15.42
C ILE A 72 -4.36 12.67 15.60
N PHE A 73 -3.92 13.44 14.61
CA PHE A 73 -2.67 14.20 14.70
C PHE A 73 -2.81 15.43 15.60
N GLN A 74 -3.99 16.08 15.63
CA GLN A 74 -4.28 17.14 16.60
C GLN A 74 -4.18 16.64 18.03
N ARG A 75 -4.77 15.47 18.33
CA ARG A 75 -4.67 14.84 19.65
C ARG A 75 -3.24 14.42 19.99
N LEU A 76 -2.49 13.89 19.03
CA LEU A 76 -1.07 13.53 19.24
C LEU A 76 -0.24 14.78 19.56
N GLU A 77 -0.47 15.89 18.86
CA GLU A 77 0.21 17.15 19.15
C GLU A 77 -0.13 17.65 20.55
N GLU A 78 -1.41 17.66 20.94
CA GLU A 78 -1.84 18.03 22.30
C GLU A 78 -1.22 17.14 23.39
N GLN A 79 -1.12 15.82 23.15
CA GLN A 79 -0.60 14.85 24.10
C GLN A 79 0.92 14.88 24.22
N THR A 80 1.62 15.22 23.14
CA THR A 80 3.07 15.11 23.06
C THR A 80 3.80 16.45 23.08
N ASN A 81 3.13 17.53 22.69
CA ASN A 81 3.72 18.82 22.36
C ASN A 81 4.80 18.72 21.26
N VAL A 82 4.57 17.80 20.30
CA VAL A 82 5.40 17.64 19.10
C VAL A 82 4.58 18.02 17.88
N HIS A 83 5.03 19.06 17.17
CA HIS A 83 4.43 19.49 15.92
C HIS A 83 5.05 18.76 14.74
N ILE A 84 4.23 18.21 13.83
CA ILE A 84 4.72 17.54 12.64
C ILE A 84 4.58 18.44 11.42
N LYS A 85 5.72 18.73 10.80
CA LYS A 85 5.78 19.41 9.52
C LYS A 85 5.64 18.40 8.38
N TRP A 86 4.45 18.29 7.86
CA TRP A 86 4.14 17.37 6.78
C TRP A 86 4.53 17.91 5.40
N THR A 87 5.12 17.05 4.58
CA THR A 87 5.12 17.18 3.13
C THR A 87 4.22 16.07 2.57
N CYS A 88 2.97 16.41 2.29
CA CYS A 88 1.98 15.45 1.81
C CYS A 88 1.87 15.52 0.28
N PHE A 89 1.93 14.36 -0.37
CA PHE A 89 1.71 14.20 -1.80
C PHE A 89 0.40 13.47 -2.05
N VAL A 90 -0.21 13.71 -3.20
CA VAL A 90 -1.34 12.90 -3.66
C VAL A 90 -0.87 11.46 -3.88
N SER A 91 -1.64 10.48 -3.40
CA SER A 91 -1.26 9.06 -3.40
C SER A 91 -0.85 8.54 -4.78
N ASP A 92 -1.58 8.92 -5.84
CA ASP A 92 -1.30 8.51 -7.22
C ASP A 92 0.10 8.94 -7.73
N GLN A 93 0.69 9.96 -7.11
CA GLN A 93 2.02 10.47 -7.46
C GLN A 93 3.09 10.10 -6.43
N PHE A 94 2.70 9.43 -5.35
CA PHE A 94 3.56 9.29 -4.18
C PHE A 94 4.83 8.49 -4.46
N SER A 95 4.74 7.42 -5.22
CA SER A 95 5.91 6.57 -5.55
C SER A 95 7.04 7.38 -6.19
N ASP A 96 6.71 8.18 -7.21
CA ASP A 96 7.70 8.99 -7.92
C ASP A 96 8.24 10.12 -7.04
N LYS A 97 7.36 10.81 -6.31
CA LYS A 97 7.73 11.91 -5.42
C LYS A 97 8.60 11.44 -4.26
N LYS A 98 8.29 10.29 -3.67
CA LYS A 98 9.09 9.62 -2.64
C LYS A 98 10.49 9.31 -3.16
N ASN A 99 10.60 8.65 -4.31
CA ASN A 99 11.88 8.28 -4.90
C ASN A 99 12.73 9.53 -5.22
N LEU A 100 12.10 10.59 -5.74
CA LEU A 100 12.79 11.85 -6.01
C LEU A 100 13.28 12.53 -4.73
N ALA A 101 12.46 12.55 -3.67
CA ALA A 101 12.85 13.10 -2.37
C ALA A 101 14.03 12.34 -1.76
N LEU A 102 14.00 11.01 -1.79
CA LEU A 102 15.07 10.16 -1.26
C LEU A 102 16.37 10.25 -2.08
N ALA A 103 16.29 10.64 -3.35
CA ALA A 103 17.49 10.89 -4.18
C ALA A 103 18.19 12.22 -3.85
N GLN A 104 17.57 13.13 -3.09
CA GLN A 104 18.12 14.43 -2.72
C GLN A 104 18.92 14.33 -1.42
N PHE A 105 20.13 13.74 -1.48
CA PHE A 105 21.04 13.69 -0.36
C PHE A 105 21.30 15.08 0.24
N GLY A 106 21.14 15.22 1.55
CA GLY A 106 21.43 16.46 2.28
C GLY A 106 20.21 17.36 2.57
N ASN A 107 19.03 17.00 2.07
CA ASN A 107 17.78 17.70 2.39
C ASN A 107 16.64 16.69 2.63
N LEU A 108 16.95 15.61 3.34
CA LEU A 108 15.96 14.60 3.70
C LEU A 108 15.12 15.07 4.90
N PRO A 109 13.83 14.73 4.99
CA PRO A 109 13.05 14.92 6.21
C PRO A 109 13.56 13.98 7.32
N ASP A 110 13.05 14.14 8.55
CA ASP A 110 13.35 13.21 9.64
C ASP A 110 12.86 11.79 9.35
N GLY A 111 11.74 11.66 8.65
CA GLY A 111 11.23 10.36 8.26
C GLY A 111 10.21 10.40 7.12
N LEU A 112 9.77 9.21 6.74
CA LEU A 112 8.65 9.00 5.85
C LEU A 112 7.57 8.21 6.60
N PHE A 113 6.34 8.69 6.52
CA PHE A 113 5.18 8.11 7.17
C PHE A 113 4.21 7.56 6.13
N ASN A 114 3.67 6.37 6.34
CA ASN A 114 2.86 5.64 5.36
C ASN A 114 3.60 5.46 4.02
N ALA A 115 4.88 5.08 4.10
CA ALA A 115 5.81 5.14 2.98
C ALA A 115 5.60 4.06 1.92
N GLY A 116 4.97 2.92 2.28
CA GLY A 116 4.74 1.79 1.38
C GLY A 116 6.04 1.31 0.71
N MET A 117 7.08 1.07 1.52
CA MET A 117 8.36 0.60 1.01
C MET A 117 8.37 -0.91 0.88
N SER A 118 8.80 -1.41 -0.27
CA SER A 118 9.09 -2.83 -0.46
C SER A 118 10.33 -3.26 0.35
N ASP A 119 10.48 -4.55 0.57
CA ASP A 119 11.69 -5.12 1.20
C ASP A 119 12.96 -4.76 0.47
N TYR A 120 12.88 -4.75 -0.86
CA TYR A 120 13.99 -4.34 -1.71
C TYR A 120 14.35 -2.87 -1.47
N ASP A 121 13.36 -1.98 -1.35
CA ASP A 121 13.59 -0.55 -1.11
C ASP A 121 14.19 -0.32 0.28
N LEU A 122 13.69 -0.99 1.32
CA LEU A 122 14.25 -0.90 2.66
C LEU A 122 15.74 -1.25 2.67
N LEU A 123 16.10 -2.41 2.09
CA LEU A 123 17.52 -2.83 2.02
C LEU A 123 18.36 -1.91 1.13
N ARG A 124 17.81 -1.44 0.02
CA ARG A 124 18.49 -0.55 -0.92
C ARG A 124 18.83 0.79 -0.28
N TYR A 125 17.83 1.43 0.35
CA TYR A 125 18.02 2.73 0.99
C TYR A 125 18.86 2.66 2.26
N ALA A 126 18.78 1.56 3.00
CA ALA A 126 19.67 1.30 4.13
C ALA A 126 21.13 1.19 3.68
N LYS A 127 21.43 0.39 2.65
CA LYS A 127 22.78 0.28 2.06
C LYS A 127 23.32 1.58 1.50
N GLN A 128 22.45 2.48 1.05
CA GLN A 128 22.80 3.82 0.57
C GLN A 128 23.01 4.83 1.71
N GLY A 129 22.73 4.46 2.96
CA GLY A 129 22.83 5.36 4.11
C GLY A 129 21.75 6.45 4.09
N ILE A 130 20.57 6.17 3.54
CA ILE A 130 19.43 7.08 3.49
C ILE A 130 18.52 6.88 4.69
N ILE A 131 18.24 5.63 5.06
CA ILE A 131 17.46 5.27 6.24
C ILE A 131 18.34 4.56 7.28
N ILE A 132 17.93 4.60 8.54
CA ILE A 132 18.70 4.07 9.68
C ILE A 132 18.09 2.78 10.21
N PRO A 133 18.90 1.91 10.84
CA PRO A 133 18.41 0.77 11.61
C PRO A 133 17.70 1.25 12.89
N LEU A 134 16.59 0.58 13.24
CA LEU A 134 15.64 1.04 14.25
C LEU A 134 15.55 0.15 15.49
N GLU A 135 16.14 -1.05 15.49
CA GLU A 135 15.98 -2.03 16.58
C GLU A 135 16.37 -1.44 17.94
N ASN A 136 17.47 -0.68 18.02
CA ASN A 136 17.91 -0.05 19.26
C ASN A 136 16.95 1.07 19.72
N LEU A 137 16.32 1.78 18.79
CA LEU A 137 15.31 2.78 19.10
C LEU A 137 14.03 2.12 19.61
N ILE A 138 13.62 1.03 19.00
CA ILE A 138 12.46 0.24 19.44
C ILE A 138 12.71 -0.24 20.87
N ASP A 139 13.85 -0.84 21.13
CA ASP A 139 14.19 -1.43 22.43
C ASP A 139 14.36 -0.39 23.56
N LYS A 140 14.66 0.87 23.21
CA LYS A 140 14.89 1.91 24.23
C LYS A 140 13.70 2.88 24.39
N TYR A 141 12.98 3.19 23.33
CA TYR A 141 12.02 4.31 23.34
C TYR A 141 10.61 3.96 22.93
N MET A 142 10.32 2.67 22.61
CA MET A 142 9.01 2.27 22.10
C MET A 142 8.37 1.16 22.94
N PRO A 143 7.99 1.44 24.20
CA PRO A 143 7.43 0.42 25.09
C PRO A 143 6.09 -0.15 24.60
N ASN A 144 5.28 0.62 23.86
CA ASN A 144 4.02 0.11 23.32
C ASN A 144 4.27 -0.89 22.18
N LEU A 145 5.19 -0.58 21.24
CA LEU A 145 5.56 -1.52 20.18
C LEU A 145 6.26 -2.77 20.73
N GLN A 146 7.10 -2.62 21.77
CA GLN A 146 7.69 -3.77 22.46
C GLN A 146 6.62 -4.68 23.04
N ALA A 147 5.61 -4.13 23.71
CA ALA A 147 4.50 -4.91 24.25
C ALA A 147 3.74 -5.68 23.15
N VAL A 148 3.61 -5.11 21.95
CA VAL A 148 3.06 -5.81 20.78
C VAL A 148 3.97 -6.96 20.36
N PHE A 149 5.29 -6.74 20.26
CA PHE A 149 6.26 -7.76 19.87
C PHE A 149 6.42 -8.87 20.94
N GLU A 150 6.24 -8.56 22.21
CA GLU A 150 6.20 -9.57 23.28
C GLU A 150 4.97 -10.47 23.15
N LYS A 151 3.84 -9.89 22.80
CA LYS A 151 2.58 -10.62 22.61
C LYS A 151 2.57 -11.42 21.30
N TYR A 152 3.19 -10.90 20.25
CA TYR A 152 3.25 -11.47 18.91
C TYR A 152 4.69 -11.45 18.39
N PRO A 153 5.55 -12.39 18.84
CA PRO A 153 6.99 -12.40 18.51
C PRO A 153 7.27 -12.51 17.00
N GLU A 154 6.35 -13.10 16.25
CA GLU A 154 6.41 -13.21 14.80
C GLU A 154 6.50 -11.83 14.11
N TYR A 155 5.85 -10.80 14.63
CA TYR A 155 5.91 -9.47 14.04
C TYR A 155 7.31 -8.87 14.08
N ARG A 156 8.04 -9.07 15.20
CA ARG A 156 9.44 -8.64 15.25
C ARG A 156 10.29 -9.39 14.22
N THR A 157 10.06 -10.69 14.08
CA THR A 157 10.74 -11.51 13.07
C THR A 157 10.44 -11.01 11.67
N MET A 158 9.17 -10.71 11.37
CA MET A 158 8.73 -10.20 10.07
C MET A 158 9.29 -8.80 9.76
N CYS A 159 9.52 -7.96 10.77
CA CYS A 159 10.18 -6.66 10.60
C CYS A 159 11.68 -6.80 10.32
N THR A 160 12.30 -7.91 10.72
CA THR A 160 13.76 -8.08 10.65
C THR A 160 14.16 -8.43 9.21
N ALA A 161 15.00 -7.61 8.62
CA ALA A 161 15.53 -7.83 7.29
C ALA A 161 16.56 -8.96 7.29
N PRO A 162 16.94 -9.55 6.13
CA PRO A 162 17.90 -10.64 6.03
C PRO A 162 19.30 -10.33 6.58
N ASP A 163 19.66 -9.07 6.72
CA ASP A 163 20.93 -8.62 7.31
C ASP A 163 20.87 -8.46 8.84
N GLY A 164 19.72 -8.77 9.46
CA GLY A 164 19.51 -8.77 10.90
C GLY A 164 19.01 -7.45 11.49
N HIS A 165 18.79 -6.44 10.67
CA HIS A 165 18.33 -5.12 11.10
C HIS A 165 16.83 -4.92 10.87
N ILE A 166 16.23 -3.98 11.61
CA ILE A 166 14.87 -3.47 11.41
C ILE A 166 14.99 -2.05 10.85
N TYR A 167 14.45 -1.80 9.66
CA TYR A 167 14.56 -0.51 8.97
C TYR A 167 13.29 0.31 8.91
N SER A 168 12.17 -0.25 9.39
CA SER A 168 10.90 0.47 9.43
C SER A 168 10.06 0.07 10.64
N PHE A 169 9.24 1.00 11.11
CA PHE A 169 8.17 0.73 12.05
C PHE A 169 6.97 0.18 11.26
N PRO A 170 6.40 -0.96 11.67
CA PRO A 170 5.32 -1.59 10.95
C PRO A 170 3.99 -0.87 11.15
N TRP A 171 3.08 -1.04 10.20
CA TRP A 171 1.67 -0.87 10.45
C TRP A 171 1.09 -2.21 10.92
N ILE A 172 0.30 -2.17 11.97
CA ILE A 172 -0.31 -3.37 12.57
C ILE A 172 -1.78 -3.05 12.84
N GLU A 173 -2.66 -3.81 12.21
CA GLU A 173 -4.09 -3.74 12.43
C GLU A 173 -4.63 -5.09 12.87
N GLN A 174 -5.28 -5.11 14.04
CA GLN A 174 -5.98 -6.28 14.53
C GLN A 174 -7.28 -5.87 15.20
N LEU A 175 -8.36 -6.56 14.88
CA LEU A 175 -9.68 -6.33 15.48
C LEU A 175 -9.83 -6.98 16.86
N GLY A 176 -8.72 -7.25 17.55
CA GLY A 176 -8.65 -7.91 18.85
C GLY A 176 -8.35 -9.41 18.74
N ALA A 177 -8.12 -10.05 19.89
CA ALA A 177 -7.70 -11.44 19.94
C ALA A 177 -8.69 -12.37 19.21
N GLY A 178 -8.19 -13.09 18.22
CA GLY A 178 -8.97 -14.06 17.42
C GLY A 178 -9.90 -13.42 16.39
N LYS A 179 -9.77 -12.14 16.10
CA LYS A 179 -10.47 -11.48 15.00
C LYS A 179 -9.50 -11.17 13.88
N GLU A 180 -9.98 -11.34 12.66
CA GLU A 180 -9.23 -11.01 11.45
C GLU A 180 -9.08 -9.50 11.30
N ALA A 181 -7.98 -9.06 10.71
CA ALA A 181 -7.82 -7.68 10.32
C ALA A 181 -8.84 -7.30 9.22
N ILE A 182 -9.26 -6.04 9.19
CA ILE A 182 -10.19 -5.54 8.15
C ILE A 182 -9.60 -5.75 6.76
N GLN A 183 -8.31 -5.58 6.58
CA GLN A 183 -7.61 -5.84 5.33
C GLN A 183 -7.53 -7.31 4.89
N ALA A 184 -7.96 -8.24 5.72
CA ALA A 184 -8.14 -9.63 5.27
C ALA A 184 -9.27 -9.77 4.22
N ILE A 185 -10.09 -8.73 4.07
CA ILE A 185 -11.22 -8.68 3.14
C ILE A 185 -10.86 -7.66 2.05
N GLY A 186 -9.96 -8.03 1.16
CA GLY A 186 -9.65 -7.25 -0.04
C GLY A 186 -10.47 -7.72 -1.25
N ASP A 187 -10.38 -7.00 -2.36
CA ASP A 187 -10.90 -7.38 -3.69
C ASP A 187 -12.37 -7.76 -3.72
N ILE A 188 -13.21 -7.06 -2.97
CA ILE A 188 -14.64 -7.35 -2.99
C ILE A 188 -15.22 -6.83 -4.30
N ALA A 189 -15.80 -7.72 -5.09
CA ALA A 189 -16.58 -7.36 -6.26
C ALA A 189 -17.97 -6.90 -5.82
N TYR A 190 -18.38 -5.70 -6.25
CA TYR A 190 -19.69 -5.13 -6.01
C TYR A 190 -20.44 -4.97 -7.32
N ILE A 191 -21.67 -5.51 -7.36
CA ILE A 191 -22.55 -5.39 -8.52
C ILE A 191 -23.70 -4.43 -8.22
N ASN A 192 -24.05 -3.62 -9.20
CA ASN A 192 -25.15 -2.64 -9.09
C ASN A 192 -26.49 -3.36 -9.06
N LYS A 193 -27.02 -3.55 -7.85
CA LYS A 193 -28.31 -4.23 -7.62
C LYS A 193 -29.48 -3.45 -8.19
N LYS A 194 -29.41 -2.13 -8.20
CA LYS A 194 -30.45 -1.26 -8.72
C LYS A 194 -30.62 -1.42 -10.23
N TRP A 195 -29.50 -1.58 -10.97
CA TRP A 195 -29.56 -1.88 -12.41
C TRP A 195 -30.07 -3.29 -12.68
N LEU A 196 -29.66 -4.28 -11.88
CA LEU A 196 -30.20 -5.64 -11.98
C LEU A 196 -31.73 -5.64 -11.81
N ASP A 197 -32.23 -4.98 -10.77
CA ASP A 197 -33.67 -4.90 -10.48
C ASP A 197 -34.44 -4.22 -11.61
N TYR A 198 -33.92 -3.14 -12.15
CA TYR A 198 -34.53 -2.42 -13.26
C TYR A 198 -34.65 -3.28 -14.54
N LEU A 199 -33.59 -4.02 -14.86
CA LEU A 199 -33.56 -4.90 -16.03
C LEU A 199 -34.20 -6.27 -15.78
N GLY A 200 -34.64 -6.55 -14.57
CA GLY A 200 -35.26 -7.84 -14.21
C GLY A 200 -34.29 -9.01 -14.19
N LEU A 201 -33.03 -8.73 -13.83
CA LEU A 201 -31.92 -9.69 -13.77
C LEU A 201 -31.66 -10.14 -12.33
N GLU A 202 -31.24 -11.41 -12.18
CA GLU A 202 -30.80 -11.95 -10.90
C GLU A 202 -29.31 -11.68 -10.68
N ILE A 203 -28.86 -11.78 -9.42
CA ILE A 203 -27.43 -11.68 -9.09
C ILE A 203 -26.71 -12.90 -9.68
N PRO A 204 -25.69 -12.71 -10.52
CA PRO A 204 -25.00 -13.83 -11.16
C PRO A 204 -24.21 -14.68 -10.16
N THR A 205 -24.20 -15.99 -10.37
CA THR A 205 -23.52 -16.99 -9.54
C THR A 205 -22.47 -17.79 -10.32
N THR A 206 -22.44 -17.62 -11.63
CA THR A 206 -21.47 -18.24 -12.53
C THR A 206 -20.79 -17.18 -13.41
N THR A 207 -19.64 -17.52 -13.98
CA THR A 207 -18.93 -16.63 -14.92
C THR A 207 -19.77 -16.34 -16.17
N ASP A 208 -20.53 -17.33 -16.65
CA ASP A 208 -21.39 -17.17 -17.81
C ASP A 208 -22.59 -16.23 -17.51
N GLU A 209 -23.21 -16.38 -16.34
CA GLU A 209 -24.28 -15.48 -15.90
C GLU A 209 -23.77 -14.04 -15.73
N LEU A 210 -22.56 -13.87 -15.16
CA LEU A 210 -21.95 -12.55 -15.06
C LEU A 210 -21.71 -11.91 -16.43
N GLU A 211 -21.21 -12.67 -17.39
CA GLU A 211 -21.02 -12.20 -18.76
C GLU A 211 -22.36 -11.70 -19.36
N GLN A 212 -23.43 -12.47 -19.20
CA GLN A 212 -24.77 -12.06 -19.70
C GLN A 212 -25.28 -10.78 -19.01
N VAL A 213 -25.02 -10.62 -17.71
CA VAL A 213 -25.37 -9.40 -16.98
C VAL A 213 -24.58 -8.20 -17.50
N LEU A 214 -23.29 -8.35 -17.72
CA LEU A 214 -22.46 -7.26 -18.26
C LEU A 214 -22.86 -6.88 -19.69
N ILE A 215 -23.23 -7.86 -20.52
CA ILE A 215 -23.80 -7.63 -21.86
C ILE A 215 -25.12 -6.83 -21.75
N ALA A 216 -25.99 -7.18 -20.81
CA ALA A 216 -27.23 -6.45 -20.62
C ALA A 216 -26.99 -4.99 -20.16
N PHE A 217 -26.02 -4.76 -19.28
CA PHE A 217 -25.64 -3.40 -18.87
C PHE A 217 -25.11 -2.56 -20.04
N ARG A 218 -24.31 -3.16 -20.94
CA ARG A 218 -23.83 -2.50 -22.16
C ARG A 218 -25.00 -2.20 -23.12
N ASP A 219 -25.82 -3.21 -23.41
CA ASP A 219 -26.85 -3.12 -24.43
C ASP A 219 -28.01 -2.18 -24.02
N HIS A 220 -28.22 -1.99 -22.72
CA HIS A 220 -29.20 -1.05 -22.16
C HIS A 220 -28.56 0.22 -21.57
N ALA A 221 -27.35 0.57 -21.98
CA ALA A 221 -26.60 1.69 -21.42
C ALA A 221 -27.36 3.03 -21.50
N ASP A 222 -27.99 3.33 -22.65
CA ASP A 222 -28.76 4.57 -22.84
C ASP A 222 -29.98 4.62 -21.89
N GLU A 223 -30.68 3.49 -21.69
CA GLU A 223 -31.83 3.39 -20.77
C GLU A 223 -31.40 3.58 -19.32
N LEU A 224 -30.29 2.95 -18.92
CA LEU A 224 -29.73 3.08 -17.57
C LEU A 224 -29.26 4.51 -17.31
N GLN A 225 -28.63 5.15 -18.29
CA GLN A 225 -28.16 6.51 -18.18
C GLN A 225 -29.32 7.49 -17.97
N GLU A 226 -30.42 7.34 -18.71
CA GLU A 226 -31.59 8.19 -18.58
C GLU A 226 -32.34 7.94 -17.26
N GLU A 227 -32.58 6.67 -16.88
CA GLU A 227 -33.35 6.31 -15.68
C GLU A 227 -32.66 6.71 -14.38
N PHE A 228 -31.31 6.60 -14.34
CA PHE A 228 -30.53 6.82 -13.11
C PHE A 228 -29.73 8.11 -13.11
N ASP A 229 -29.93 9.00 -14.09
CA ASP A 229 -29.24 10.31 -14.22
C ASP A 229 -27.72 10.20 -14.12
N ILE A 230 -27.14 9.25 -14.89
CA ILE A 230 -25.73 8.93 -14.86
C ILE A 230 -24.94 9.98 -15.65
N GLU A 231 -23.98 10.65 -14.99
CA GLU A 231 -23.09 11.59 -15.67
C GLU A 231 -21.94 10.87 -16.40
N GLY A 232 -22.05 10.77 -17.73
CA GLY A 232 -21.10 10.10 -18.61
C GLY A 232 -21.54 8.70 -19.01
N ASP A 233 -20.64 7.95 -19.67
CA ASP A 233 -20.98 6.65 -20.22
C ASP A 233 -21.19 5.60 -19.11
N VAL A 234 -22.17 4.74 -19.28
CA VAL A 234 -22.34 3.53 -18.47
C VAL A 234 -21.16 2.59 -18.70
N ILE A 235 -20.61 2.08 -17.63
CA ILE A 235 -19.44 1.17 -17.66
C ILE A 235 -19.90 -0.17 -17.07
N PRO A 236 -20.02 -1.24 -17.88
CA PRO A 236 -20.45 -2.53 -17.36
C PRO A 236 -19.57 -3.07 -16.25
N MET A 237 -18.23 -3.00 -16.41
CA MET A 237 -17.27 -3.38 -15.39
C MET A 237 -16.03 -2.49 -15.44
N SER A 238 -15.53 -2.06 -14.28
CA SER A 238 -14.26 -1.35 -14.16
C SER A 238 -13.45 -1.83 -12.97
N PHE A 239 -12.13 -1.64 -13.06
CA PHE A 239 -11.15 -2.01 -12.04
C PHE A 239 -9.88 -1.16 -12.16
N ILE A 240 -8.90 -1.39 -11.30
CA ILE A 240 -7.55 -0.86 -11.43
C ILE A 240 -6.60 -2.05 -11.45
N ILE A 241 -5.93 -2.28 -12.57
CA ILE A 241 -4.99 -3.39 -12.72
C ILE A 241 -3.83 -3.28 -11.74
N ASN A 242 -3.38 -4.40 -11.19
CA ASN A 242 -2.27 -4.48 -10.22
C ASN A 242 -2.48 -3.62 -8.95
N ASN A 243 -3.71 -3.34 -8.59
CA ASN A 243 -4.04 -2.69 -7.32
C ASN A 243 -4.84 -3.68 -6.47
N GLY A 244 -4.22 -4.17 -5.39
CA GLY A 244 -4.68 -5.29 -4.60
C GLY A 244 -6.15 -5.25 -4.15
N ASP A 245 -6.75 -4.07 -3.96
CA ASP A 245 -8.16 -3.93 -3.56
C ASP A 245 -9.11 -3.73 -4.74
N GLN A 246 -8.61 -3.52 -5.95
CA GLN A 246 -9.38 -3.21 -7.15
C GLN A 246 -9.02 -4.11 -8.34
N ASP A 247 -8.29 -5.19 -8.12
CA ASP A 247 -7.88 -6.13 -9.17
C ASP A 247 -8.99 -7.13 -9.47
N PRO A 248 -9.28 -7.44 -10.76
CA PRO A 248 -10.32 -8.39 -11.15
C PRO A 248 -9.91 -9.85 -10.99
N ALA A 249 -8.71 -10.17 -10.51
CA ALA A 249 -8.20 -11.53 -10.37
C ALA A 249 -9.14 -12.45 -9.59
N ILE A 250 -9.92 -11.89 -8.65
CA ILE A 250 -10.94 -12.64 -7.90
C ILE A 250 -11.99 -13.31 -8.81
N LEU A 251 -12.27 -12.76 -9.98
CA LEU A 251 -13.28 -13.32 -10.89
C LEU A 251 -12.80 -14.59 -11.57
N ILE A 252 -11.48 -14.76 -11.76
CA ILE A 252 -10.92 -15.92 -12.44
C ILE A 252 -10.58 -17.08 -11.51
N ASN A 253 -10.74 -16.91 -10.22
CA ASN A 253 -10.46 -17.94 -9.23
C ASN A 253 -11.35 -19.20 -9.36
N GLY A 254 -12.47 -19.13 -10.06
CA GLY A 254 -13.32 -20.28 -10.39
C GLY A 254 -12.83 -21.11 -11.58
N PHE A 255 -11.81 -20.65 -12.30
CA PHE A 255 -11.25 -21.38 -13.43
C PHE A 255 -10.25 -22.46 -12.98
N GLY A 256 -10.09 -23.51 -13.80
CA GLY A 256 -9.22 -24.62 -13.49
C GLY A 256 -9.61 -25.33 -12.19
N GLU A 257 -8.69 -25.43 -11.25
CA GLU A 257 -8.88 -26.10 -9.95
C GLU A 257 -9.41 -25.17 -8.86
N GLY A 258 -9.63 -23.89 -9.15
CA GLY A 258 -10.28 -22.95 -8.24
C GLY A 258 -9.39 -22.38 -7.13
N TYR A 259 -8.08 -22.48 -7.26
CA TYR A 259 -7.16 -21.83 -6.35
C TYR A 259 -7.11 -20.33 -6.64
N GLY A 260 -7.27 -19.53 -5.57
CA GLY A 260 -7.23 -18.10 -5.65
C GLY A 260 -5.92 -17.58 -6.23
N ASP A 261 -6.02 -16.55 -7.05
CA ASP A 261 -4.85 -15.77 -7.40
C ASP A 261 -4.63 -14.67 -6.34
N THR A 262 -3.39 -14.40 -6.06
CA THR A 262 -2.95 -13.30 -5.21
C THR A 262 -2.15 -12.34 -6.08
N GLY A 263 -1.99 -11.10 -5.66
CA GLY A 263 -1.14 -10.16 -6.40
C GLY A 263 0.27 -10.67 -6.68
N ASP A 264 0.73 -11.64 -5.89
CA ASP A 264 2.04 -12.30 -6.04
C ASP A 264 1.96 -13.59 -6.87
N HIS A 265 0.78 -14.02 -7.30
CA HIS A 265 0.53 -15.25 -8.06
C HIS A 265 0.92 -16.55 -7.34
N PHE A 266 0.86 -16.59 -6.02
CA PHE A 266 1.11 -17.81 -5.25
C PHE A 266 -0.15 -18.26 -4.51
N ALA A 267 -0.40 -19.56 -4.54
CA ALA A 267 -1.45 -20.20 -3.75
C ALA A 267 -0.92 -21.48 -3.09
N VAL A 268 -1.59 -21.88 -2.01
CA VAL A 268 -1.34 -23.15 -1.33
C VAL A 268 -2.53 -24.06 -1.59
N THR A 269 -2.27 -25.25 -2.19
CA THR A 269 -3.33 -26.22 -2.44
C THR A 269 -3.80 -26.91 -1.16
N ASP A 270 -4.93 -27.61 -1.22
CA ASP A 270 -5.47 -28.37 -0.08
C ASP A 270 -4.50 -29.43 0.44
N GLU A 271 -3.59 -29.92 -0.41
CA GLU A 271 -2.52 -30.84 -0.02
C GLU A 271 -1.29 -30.12 0.59
N GLY A 272 -1.35 -28.80 0.77
CA GLY A 272 -0.26 -28.01 1.32
C GLY A 272 0.89 -27.73 0.34
N LYS A 273 0.67 -27.90 -0.96
CA LYS A 273 1.67 -27.62 -1.98
C LYS A 273 1.58 -26.15 -2.41
N VAL A 274 2.71 -25.45 -2.42
CA VAL A 274 2.79 -24.10 -2.99
C VAL A 274 2.84 -24.20 -4.52
N ILE A 275 1.95 -23.46 -5.19
CA ILE A 275 1.91 -23.35 -6.64
C ILE A 275 2.07 -21.90 -7.06
N TYR A 276 2.61 -21.67 -8.27
CA TYR A 276 2.62 -20.38 -8.93
C TYR A 276 1.44 -20.33 -9.89
N THR A 277 0.44 -19.51 -9.59
CA THR A 277 -0.86 -19.53 -10.27
C THR A 277 -0.74 -19.10 -11.73
N ALA A 278 0.09 -18.13 -12.04
CA ALA A 278 0.25 -17.58 -13.39
C ALA A 278 0.76 -18.59 -14.47
N VAL A 279 1.25 -19.77 -14.06
CA VAL A 279 1.64 -20.84 -14.98
C VAL A 279 0.63 -22.00 -15.04
N GLN A 280 -0.49 -21.87 -14.33
CA GLN A 280 -1.54 -22.88 -14.34
C GLN A 280 -2.49 -22.68 -15.54
N GLU A 281 -3.03 -23.79 -16.09
CA GLU A 281 -3.95 -23.72 -17.22
C GLU A 281 -5.22 -22.91 -16.86
N GLY A 282 -5.76 -23.08 -15.65
CA GLY A 282 -6.93 -22.33 -15.19
C GLY A 282 -6.71 -20.82 -15.15
N TYR A 283 -5.50 -20.35 -14.81
CA TYR A 283 -5.15 -18.94 -14.90
C TYR A 283 -5.23 -18.44 -16.35
N LYS A 284 -4.64 -19.18 -17.28
CA LYS A 284 -4.68 -18.87 -18.71
C LYS A 284 -6.12 -18.81 -19.23
N GLU A 285 -6.95 -19.81 -18.91
CA GLU A 285 -8.37 -19.83 -19.29
C GLU A 285 -9.13 -18.61 -18.72
N GLY A 286 -8.85 -18.25 -17.47
CA GLY A 286 -9.42 -17.06 -16.84
C GLY A 286 -9.00 -15.74 -17.53
N ILE A 287 -7.73 -15.60 -17.91
CA ILE A 287 -7.24 -14.45 -18.68
C ILE A 287 -7.85 -14.41 -20.08
N GLU A 288 -8.02 -15.57 -20.74
CA GLU A 288 -8.71 -15.65 -22.04
C GLU A 288 -10.16 -15.20 -21.93
N TRP A 289 -10.84 -15.55 -20.84
CA TRP A 289 -12.20 -15.08 -20.56
C TRP A 289 -12.23 -13.56 -20.28
N LEU A 290 -11.33 -13.00 -19.45
CA LEU A 290 -11.24 -11.57 -19.27
C LEU A 290 -10.94 -10.82 -20.58
N HIS A 291 -10.06 -11.36 -21.41
CA HIS A 291 -9.79 -10.82 -22.75
C HIS A 291 -11.05 -10.78 -23.63
N LYS A 292 -11.88 -11.83 -23.56
CA LYS A 292 -13.18 -11.85 -24.25
C LYS A 292 -14.04 -10.68 -23.79
N LEU A 293 -14.16 -10.44 -22.46
CA LEU A 293 -14.94 -9.32 -21.94
C LEU A 293 -14.43 -7.96 -22.45
N VAL A 294 -13.10 -7.79 -22.58
CA VAL A 294 -12.51 -6.59 -23.19
C VAL A 294 -12.94 -6.45 -24.65
N THR A 295 -12.87 -7.52 -25.45
CA THR A 295 -13.19 -7.49 -26.89
C THR A 295 -14.68 -7.27 -27.17
N GLU A 296 -15.52 -7.51 -26.18
CA GLU A 296 -16.97 -7.28 -26.23
C GLU A 296 -17.40 -5.92 -25.62
N ASP A 297 -16.42 -5.03 -25.34
CA ASP A 297 -16.66 -3.70 -24.74
C ASP A 297 -17.38 -3.77 -23.38
N LEU A 298 -17.12 -4.83 -22.58
CA LEU A 298 -17.71 -5.02 -21.26
C LEU A 298 -16.83 -4.47 -20.14
N ILE A 299 -15.58 -4.11 -20.43
CA ILE A 299 -14.61 -3.59 -19.48
C ILE A 299 -14.25 -2.14 -19.85
N ASP A 300 -14.16 -1.29 -18.84
CA ASP A 300 -13.67 0.07 -18.97
C ASP A 300 -12.29 0.08 -19.68
N PRO A 301 -12.13 0.74 -20.82
CA PRO A 301 -10.85 0.77 -21.51
C PRO A 301 -9.74 1.46 -20.70
N GLU A 302 -10.10 2.32 -19.73
CA GLU A 302 -9.13 2.97 -18.85
C GLU A 302 -8.74 2.10 -17.65
N ALA A 303 -9.40 0.95 -17.42
CA ALA A 303 -9.11 0.06 -16.28
C ALA A 303 -7.64 -0.36 -16.18
N PHE A 304 -6.93 -0.40 -17.30
CA PHE A 304 -5.52 -0.79 -17.38
C PHE A 304 -4.53 0.36 -17.16
N THR A 305 -5.01 1.59 -17.04
CA THR A 305 -4.15 2.78 -16.94
C THR A 305 -4.64 3.84 -15.97
N GLN A 306 -5.87 3.71 -15.48
CA GLN A 306 -6.44 4.70 -14.56
C GLN A 306 -5.86 4.57 -13.16
N GLU A 307 -5.82 5.70 -12.47
CA GLU A 307 -5.45 5.81 -11.07
C GLU A 307 -6.69 5.86 -10.18
N TRP A 308 -6.49 5.65 -8.87
CA TRP A 308 -7.56 5.65 -7.87
C TRP A 308 -8.49 6.86 -7.94
N SER A 309 -7.93 8.06 -8.11
CA SER A 309 -8.72 9.30 -8.19
C SER A 309 -9.69 9.33 -9.37
N THR A 310 -9.26 8.83 -10.54
CA THR A 310 -10.12 8.68 -11.73
C THR A 310 -11.20 7.63 -11.51
N TYR A 311 -10.82 6.49 -10.95
CA TYR A 311 -11.73 5.40 -10.63
C TYR A 311 -12.85 5.85 -9.68
N VAL A 312 -12.50 6.54 -8.58
CA VAL A 312 -13.47 7.10 -7.65
C VAL A 312 -14.36 8.16 -8.30
N ALA A 313 -13.79 9.03 -9.15
CA ALA A 313 -14.57 10.06 -9.82
C ALA A 313 -15.66 9.46 -10.73
N LYS A 314 -15.35 8.41 -11.48
CA LYS A 314 -16.34 7.67 -12.29
C LYS A 314 -17.41 7.02 -11.41
N GLY A 315 -17.01 6.41 -10.28
CA GLY A 315 -17.95 5.80 -9.33
C GLY A 315 -18.89 6.81 -8.71
N LYS A 316 -18.40 7.98 -8.27
CA LYS A 316 -19.24 9.07 -7.72
C LYS A 316 -20.25 9.63 -8.72
N ASN A 317 -20.04 9.41 -10.01
CA ASN A 317 -20.99 9.70 -11.09
C ASN A 317 -21.88 8.49 -11.44
N HIS A 318 -21.94 7.47 -10.58
CA HIS A 318 -22.81 6.27 -10.68
C HIS A 318 -22.64 5.44 -11.95
N ARG A 319 -21.41 5.43 -12.53
CA ARG A 319 -21.17 4.88 -13.87
C ARG A 319 -20.97 3.35 -13.90
N TYR A 320 -20.80 2.68 -12.76
CA TYR A 320 -20.37 1.28 -12.72
C TYR A 320 -21.52 0.29 -12.54
N GLY A 321 -21.53 -0.75 -13.39
CA GLY A 321 -22.32 -1.96 -13.18
C GLY A 321 -21.65 -2.93 -12.20
N LEU A 322 -20.37 -3.21 -12.41
CA LEU A 322 -19.51 -4.01 -11.54
C LEU A 322 -18.23 -3.26 -11.24
N CYS A 323 -17.84 -3.20 -9.99
CA CYS A 323 -16.61 -2.57 -9.54
C CYS A 323 -16.03 -3.31 -8.33
N PHE A 324 -14.80 -2.95 -7.93
CA PHE A 324 -14.05 -3.63 -6.87
C PHE A 324 -13.57 -2.63 -5.83
N SER A 325 -13.70 -2.99 -4.56
CA SER A 325 -13.18 -2.20 -3.44
C SER A 325 -13.19 -3.04 -2.17
N TRP A 326 -12.45 -2.64 -1.15
CA TRP A 326 -12.63 -3.18 0.20
C TRP A 326 -13.92 -2.64 0.86
N ASP A 327 -14.42 -1.48 0.45
CA ASP A 327 -15.72 -0.94 0.84
C ASP A 327 -16.28 -0.09 -0.31
N ILE A 328 -17.50 -0.39 -0.73
CA ILE A 328 -18.17 0.34 -1.82
C ILE A 328 -18.36 1.82 -1.51
N ALA A 329 -18.50 2.20 -0.23
CA ALA A 329 -18.64 3.60 0.18
C ALA A 329 -17.47 4.50 -0.24
N ASN A 330 -16.31 3.91 -0.55
CA ASN A 330 -15.17 4.65 -1.11
C ASN A 330 -15.41 5.10 -2.56
N ILE A 331 -16.23 4.38 -3.29
CA ILE A 331 -16.43 4.56 -4.74
C ILE A 331 -17.79 5.19 -5.01
N ASP A 332 -18.85 4.63 -4.42
CA ASP A 332 -20.23 5.05 -4.63
C ASP A 332 -21.03 4.95 -3.32
N ASN A 333 -22.35 5.02 -3.40
CA ASN A 333 -23.22 4.77 -2.26
C ASN A 333 -23.38 3.25 -2.05
N ASN A 334 -23.57 2.84 -0.81
CA ASN A 334 -23.73 1.43 -0.43
C ASN A 334 -25.17 0.90 -0.54
N VAL A 335 -26.09 1.72 -1.04
CA VAL A 335 -27.53 1.35 -1.14
C VAL A 335 -27.82 0.65 -2.46
N ASP A 336 -27.15 1.08 -3.52
CA ASP A 336 -27.38 0.60 -4.89
C ASP A 336 -26.58 -0.67 -5.23
N TYR A 337 -25.61 -1.03 -4.41
CA TYR A 337 -24.69 -2.14 -4.65
C TYR A 337 -24.83 -3.27 -3.64
N VAL A 338 -24.55 -4.48 -4.11
CA VAL A 338 -24.40 -5.67 -3.27
C VAL A 338 -23.10 -6.39 -3.61
N MET A 339 -22.55 -7.13 -2.66
CA MET A 339 -21.39 -7.97 -2.92
C MET A 339 -21.75 -9.07 -3.92
N LEU A 340 -20.90 -9.23 -4.94
CA LEU A 340 -21.00 -10.35 -5.86
C LEU A 340 -20.61 -11.64 -5.12
N PRO A 341 -21.41 -12.70 -5.16
CA PRO A 341 -21.03 -13.98 -4.57
C PRO A 341 -19.83 -14.58 -5.32
N ALA A 342 -19.11 -15.48 -4.68
CA ALA A 342 -18.08 -16.23 -5.35
C ALA A 342 -18.65 -17.00 -6.55
N LEU A 343 -18.09 -16.75 -7.72
CA LEU A 343 -18.59 -17.32 -8.98
C LEU A 343 -18.15 -18.78 -9.16
N THR A 344 -19.00 -19.56 -9.78
CA THR A 344 -18.68 -20.88 -10.29
C THR A 344 -18.14 -20.74 -11.71
N GLY A 345 -16.93 -21.25 -11.96
CA GLY A 345 -16.30 -21.25 -13.28
C GLY A 345 -16.84 -22.33 -14.22
N PRO A 346 -16.32 -22.38 -15.46
CA PRO A 346 -16.80 -23.30 -16.51
C PRO A 346 -16.70 -24.80 -16.17
N THR A 347 -15.77 -25.17 -15.31
CA THR A 347 -15.56 -26.55 -14.87
C THR A 347 -16.45 -26.96 -13.69
N GLY A 348 -17.33 -26.07 -13.21
CA GLY A 348 -18.17 -26.29 -12.04
C GLY A 348 -17.43 -26.03 -10.72
N VAL A 349 -16.22 -25.56 -10.75
CA VAL A 349 -15.44 -25.18 -9.57
C VAL A 349 -15.88 -23.79 -9.13
N ARG A 350 -16.19 -23.64 -7.84
CA ARG A 350 -16.53 -22.38 -7.24
C ARG A 350 -15.27 -21.72 -6.67
N ASN A 351 -15.13 -20.43 -6.87
CA ASN A 351 -14.11 -19.66 -6.18
C ASN A 351 -14.40 -19.63 -4.68
N ILE A 352 -13.69 -20.47 -3.93
CA ILE A 352 -13.76 -20.53 -2.46
C ILE A 352 -12.46 -20.10 -1.81
N THR A 353 -11.42 -19.91 -2.61
CA THR A 353 -10.11 -19.55 -2.12
C THR A 353 -10.09 -18.05 -1.86
N ARG A 354 -10.02 -17.71 -0.61
CA ARG A 354 -9.68 -16.35 -0.19
C ARG A 354 -8.33 -16.43 0.46
N GLN A 355 -7.53 -15.46 0.16
CA GLN A 355 -6.33 -15.26 0.94
C GLN A 355 -6.77 -14.83 2.32
N ASN A 356 -6.99 -15.80 3.18
CA ASN A 356 -7.22 -15.55 4.57
C ASN A 356 -5.90 -15.71 5.31
N ASN A 357 -5.23 -14.62 5.48
CA ASN A 357 -3.98 -14.54 6.18
C ASN A 357 -4.15 -13.72 7.45
N SER A 358 -5.11 -14.15 8.27
CA SER A 358 -5.53 -13.44 9.47
C SER A 358 -4.40 -13.13 10.45
N GLU A 359 -3.33 -13.93 10.42
CA GLU A 359 -2.16 -13.72 11.28
C GLU A 359 -1.20 -12.67 10.72
N THR A 360 -1.18 -12.46 9.41
CA THR A 360 -0.29 -11.51 8.73
C THR A 360 -1.02 -10.40 7.98
N SER A 361 -2.31 -10.57 7.69
CA SER A 361 -3.17 -9.50 7.19
C SER A 361 -3.21 -8.36 8.19
N GLY A 362 -3.18 -7.13 7.70
CA GLY A 362 -3.08 -5.98 8.58
C GLY A 362 -1.69 -5.79 9.18
N PHE A 363 -0.66 -6.43 8.61
CA PHE A 363 0.73 -6.18 8.92
C PHE A 363 1.48 -5.71 7.67
N ASP A 364 2.08 -4.53 7.76
CA ASP A 364 2.94 -3.99 6.71
C ASP A 364 4.19 -3.37 7.34
N ARG A 365 5.34 -3.97 7.06
CA ARG A 365 6.62 -3.52 7.61
C ARG A 365 7.18 -2.27 6.96
N GLY A 366 6.76 -1.90 5.77
CA GLY A 366 7.32 -0.78 5.00
C GLY A 366 6.68 0.59 5.29
N ARG A 367 6.02 0.77 6.42
CA ARG A 367 5.14 1.94 6.62
C ARG A 367 5.83 3.19 7.13
N CYS A 368 6.73 3.10 8.09
CA CYS A 368 7.37 4.30 8.61
C CYS A 368 8.87 4.09 8.78
N VAL A 369 9.66 4.99 8.22
CA VAL A 369 11.12 4.94 8.29
C VAL A 369 11.67 6.26 8.80
N LEU A 370 12.83 6.20 9.48
CA LEU A 370 13.60 7.38 9.83
C LEU A 370 14.82 7.49 8.89
N THR A 371 15.11 8.72 8.50
CA THR A 371 16.27 9.00 7.63
C THR A 371 17.51 9.32 8.45
N THR A 372 18.66 9.29 7.79
CA THR A 372 19.94 9.72 8.39
C THR A 372 19.98 11.22 8.70
N SER A 373 19.02 12.01 8.25
CA SER A 373 18.88 13.44 8.57
C SER A 373 18.13 13.69 9.88
N CYS A 374 17.44 12.67 10.42
CA CYS A 374 16.74 12.80 11.70
C CYS A 374 17.73 13.04 12.84
N ARG A 375 17.68 14.24 13.42
CA ARG A 375 18.59 14.65 14.50
C ARG A 375 18.17 14.15 15.86
N ASN A 376 16.87 14.01 16.09
CA ASN A 376 16.30 13.55 17.35
C ASN A 376 15.56 12.23 17.15
N THR A 377 16.31 11.17 16.87
CA THR A 377 15.76 9.85 16.58
C THR A 377 15.01 9.25 17.79
N ALA A 378 15.44 9.58 19.02
CA ALA A 378 14.75 9.16 20.24
C ALA A 378 13.35 9.77 20.34
N LEU A 379 13.23 11.07 20.08
CA LEU A 379 11.95 11.76 20.06
C LEU A 379 11.04 11.21 18.95
N ALA A 380 11.59 11.02 17.75
CA ALA A 380 10.83 10.48 16.63
C ALA A 380 10.29 9.08 16.93
N ALA A 381 11.11 8.19 17.48
CA ALA A 381 10.69 6.86 17.89
C ALA A 381 9.61 6.89 18.99
N ALA A 382 9.82 7.69 20.05
CA ALA A 382 8.86 7.84 21.13
C ALA A 382 7.51 8.44 20.67
N TRP A 383 7.55 9.39 19.72
CA TRP A 383 6.33 9.96 19.12
C TRP A 383 5.58 8.92 18.29
N ILE A 384 6.28 8.15 17.45
CA ILE A 384 5.69 7.06 16.66
C ILE A 384 5.12 5.99 17.58
N ASP A 385 5.76 5.70 18.71
CA ASP A 385 5.30 4.70 19.68
C ASP A 385 3.91 5.01 20.25
N GLN A 386 3.52 6.30 20.31
CA GLN A 386 2.18 6.67 20.76
C GLN A 386 1.07 6.08 19.89
N MET A 387 1.35 5.78 18.62
CA MET A 387 0.38 5.18 17.70
C MET A 387 0.12 3.70 17.99
N TYR A 388 1.03 3.03 18.71
CA TYR A 388 0.84 1.64 19.19
C TYR A 388 0.19 1.58 20.57
N ALA A 389 -0.01 2.74 21.22
CA ALA A 389 -0.68 2.76 22.53
C ALA A 389 -2.14 2.30 22.39
N PRO A 390 -2.66 1.51 23.35
CA PRO A 390 -4.04 1.00 23.28
C PRO A 390 -5.10 2.09 23.13
N LEU A 391 -4.87 3.28 23.70
CA LEU A 391 -5.78 4.43 23.60
C LEU A 391 -5.86 5.05 22.20
N GLN A 392 -4.85 4.82 21.36
CA GLN A 392 -4.80 5.33 19.98
C GLN A 392 -5.34 4.31 18.97
N SER A 393 -5.71 3.13 19.40
CA SER A 393 -6.34 2.12 18.56
C SER A 393 -7.63 2.69 17.95
N PRO A 394 -7.87 2.51 16.63
CA PRO A 394 -9.14 2.88 16.00
C PRO A 394 -10.36 2.30 16.74
N GLN A 395 -10.22 1.13 17.34
CA GLN A 395 -11.26 0.50 18.16
C GLN A 395 -11.64 1.36 19.37
N ASN A 396 -10.66 1.94 20.06
CA ASN A 396 -10.91 2.79 21.20
C ASN A 396 -11.36 4.19 20.79
N LEU A 397 -10.91 4.68 19.63
CA LEU A 397 -11.31 5.98 19.10
C LEU A 397 -12.73 5.94 18.51
N SER A 398 -13.12 4.85 17.83
CA SER A 398 -14.46 4.73 17.25
C SER A 398 -15.55 4.40 18.28
N LEU A 399 -15.21 3.69 19.36
CA LEU A 399 -16.16 3.37 20.45
C LEU A 399 -16.47 4.57 21.36
N ILE A 400 -15.65 5.61 21.35
CA ILE A 400 -15.91 6.85 22.12
C ILE A 400 -16.88 7.77 21.40
N HIS A 401 -17.13 7.56 20.10
CA HIS A 401 -17.97 8.41 19.27
C HIS A 401 -19.27 7.75 18.77
N ILE A 402 -19.52 6.51 19.20
CA ILE A 402 -20.80 5.85 19.04
C ILE A 402 -21.58 5.88 20.37
#